data_5cf547677bbf072cfca05fd074269ffa
#
_entry.id   5cf547677bbf072cfca05fd074269ffa
#
_cell.length_a   1.000
_cell.length_b   1.000
_cell.length_c   1.000
_cell.angle_alpha   90.00
_cell.angle_beta   90.00
_cell.angle_gamma   90.00
#
_symmetry.space_group_name_H-M   'P 1'
#
loop_
_entity.id
_entity.type
_entity.pdbx_description
1 polymer ?
#
loop_
_entity_poly.entity_id
_entity_poly.type
_entity_poly.pdbx_seq_one_letter_code
_entity_poly.pdbx_strand_id
1 'polypeptide(L)'
;MLQNELYDIIILGASESGIALCEMIKAKSPETKVALVSKHFNYVKRTNKLLDTKLIIGESVLSSYNHGAIILSLKDRSLVVGKNLVIATGGRPIKIAKDTFKNIDICYKPSEITINPKNKPAVVYGDGELAVSYALELAKKFKYVYLCSSVFKLDCNSKLLNKLNNTANIVHLPNCHIVSCKNDKDSKLAEITLDTYETIRCSALVVALGRLPDASGVGARMIELDQDKYIKINSLHQTTIVPAIYAIGECTRHNTKRSITTVCNHILGR
;
A
#
# COMPACT_ATOMS: atom_id res chain seq x y z
N MET A 1 9.37 22.44 27.42
CA MET A 1 8.82 22.84 26.09
C MET A 1 9.61 22.10 25.05
N LEU A 2 9.03 21.11 24.39
CA LEU A 2 9.64 20.47 23.23
C LEU A 2 9.72 21.54 22.14
N GLN A 3 10.90 21.98 21.77
CA GLN A 3 11.10 22.76 20.56
C GLN A 3 10.72 21.85 19.40
N ASN A 4 9.52 22.00 18.89
CA ASN A 4 9.09 21.30 17.68
C ASN A 4 9.96 21.86 16.54
N GLU A 5 10.86 21.03 16.03
CA GLU A 5 11.66 21.38 14.86
C GLU A 5 10.72 21.65 13.68
N LEU A 6 10.88 22.80 13.01
CA LEU A 6 10.13 23.14 11.82
C LEU A 6 10.81 22.52 10.59
N TYR A 7 10.08 21.64 9.89
CA TYR A 7 10.53 21.04 8.64
C TYR A 7 10.08 21.88 7.44
N ASP A 8 10.89 21.91 6.40
CA ASP A 8 10.46 22.52 5.14
C ASP A 8 9.43 21.64 4.44
N ILE A 9 9.58 20.31 4.56
CA ILE A 9 8.71 19.33 3.94
C ILE A 9 8.45 18.16 4.90
N ILE A 10 7.18 17.84 5.10
CA ILE A 10 6.74 16.59 5.73
C ILE A 10 6.26 15.65 4.64
N ILE A 11 6.78 14.43 4.58
CA ILE A 11 6.28 13.36 3.70
C ILE A 11 5.55 12.35 4.59
N LEU A 12 4.25 12.19 4.40
CA LEU A 12 3.43 11.24 5.13
C LEU A 12 3.29 9.95 4.33
N GLY A 13 3.98 8.91 4.74
CA GLY A 13 4.02 7.58 4.13
C GLY A 13 5.38 7.23 3.53
N ALA A 14 6.00 6.15 4.04
CA ALA A 14 7.25 5.58 3.53
C ALA A 14 6.97 4.49 2.47
N SER A 15 6.05 4.76 1.55
CA SER A 15 5.83 3.97 0.33
C SER A 15 6.95 4.20 -0.68
N GLU A 16 6.96 3.44 -1.76
CA GLU A 16 7.91 3.63 -2.86
C GLU A 16 7.92 5.10 -3.36
N SER A 17 6.73 5.69 -3.54
CA SER A 17 6.59 7.09 -3.99
C SER A 17 7.12 8.09 -2.96
N GLY A 18 6.84 7.89 -1.67
CA GLY A 18 7.30 8.78 -0.60
C GLY A 18 8.82 8.76 -0.44
N ILE A 19 9.43 7.57 -0.50
CA ILE A 19 10.88 7.40 -0.43
C ILE A 19 11.55 8.02 -1.66
N ALA A 20 11.05 7.73 -2.87
CA ALA A 20 11.61 8.28 -4.11
C ALA A 20 11.54 9.81 -4.15
N LEU A 21 10.46 10.41 -3.63
CA LEU A 21 10.36 11.86 -3.48
C LEU A 21 11.42 12.39 -2.50
N CYS A 22 11.55 11.76 -1.36
CA CYS A 22 12.56 12.14 -0.36
C CYS A 22 13.98 12.11 -0.94
N GLU A 23 14.35 11.03 -1.62
CA GLU A 23 15.64 10.89 -2.29
C GLU A 23 15.85 11.97 -3.35
N MET A 24 14.82 12.29 -4.15
CA MET A 24 14.89 13.33 -5.17
C MET A 24 15.08 14.73 -4.59
N ILE A 25 14.35 15.04 -3.50
CA ILE A 25 14.51 16.34 -2.79
C ILE A 25 15.93 16.47 -2.27
N LYS A 26 16.43 15.45 -1.55
CA LYS A 26 17.77 15.47 -0.97
C LYS A 26 18.88 15.52 -2.01
N ALA A 27 18.68 14.89 -3.18
CA ALA A 27 19.63 14.98 -4.29
C ALA A 27 19.70 16.39 -4.91
N LYS A 28 18.56 17.12 -4.93
CA LYS A 28 18.49 18.48 -5.54
C LYS A 28 18.76 19.60 -4.56
N SER A 29 18.45 19.41 -3.30
CA SER A 29 18.55 20.41 -2.23
C SER A 29 18.89 19.70 -0.90
N PRO A 30 20.18 19.37 -0.68
CA PRO A 30 20.60 18.62 0.51
C PRO A 30 20.26 19.32 1.84
N GLU A 31 20.23 20.66 1.84
CA GLU A 31 19.94 21.51 3.00
C GLU A 31 18.46 21.50 3.41
N THR A 32 17.54 21.08 2.51
CA THR A 32 16.11 21.05 2.81
C THR A 32 15.82 20.12 3.99
N LYS A 33 15.17 20.62 5.03
CA LYS A 33 14.77 19.82 6.20
C LYS A 33 13.55 18.98 5.88
N VAL A 34 13.74 17.67 5.76
CA VAL A 34 12.67 16.71 5.43
C VAL A 34 12.39 15.79 6.60
N ALA A 35 11.11 15.68 7.00
CA ALA A 35 10.61 14.66 7.88
C ALA A 35 9.83 13.61 7.06
N LEU A 36 10.21 12.34 7.14
CA LEU A 36 9.47 11.22 6.59
C LEU A 36 8.74 10.51 7.72
N VAL A 37 7.40 10.60 7.74
CA VAL A 37 6.53 10.06 8.79
C VAL A 37 5.83 8.81 8.29
N SER A 38 5.95 7.69 9.00
CA SER A 38 5.26 6.45 8.61
C SER A 38 5.07 5.51 9.80
N LYS A 39 4.02 4.68 9.75
CA LYS A 39 3.83 3.58 10.72
C LYS A 39 4.94 2.53 10.61
N HIS A 40 5.45 2.30 9.40
CA HIS A 40 6.44 1.26 9.09
C HIS A 40 7.41 1.74 8.02
N PHE A 41 8.68 1.36 8.16
CA PHE A 41 9.77 1.70 7.23
C PHE A 41 10.31 0.45 6.51
N ASN A 42 9.44 -0.44 6.07
CA ASN A 42 9.82 -1.72 5.46
C ASN A 42 10.65 -1.55 4.16
N TYR A 43 10.46 -0.44 3.44
CA TYR A 43 11.20 -0.13 2.20
C TYR A 43 12.51 0.60 2.44
N VAL A 44 12.69 1.26 3.59
CA VAL A 44 13.88 2.09 3.89
C VAL A 44 15.16 1.24 3.98
N LYS A 45 15.06 -0.02 4.41
CA LYS A 45 16.22 -0.94 4.47
C LYS A 45 16.89 -1.22 3.13
N ARG A 46 16.29 -0.77 2.02
CA ARG A 46 16.80 -0.97 0.65
C ARG A 46 17.55 0.23 0.08
N THR A 47 17.60 1.35 0.80
CA THR A 47 18.19 2.58 0.27
C THR A 47 19.18 3.18 1.27
N ASN A 48 20.43 3.38 0.84
CA ASN A 48 21.45 4.13 1.60
C ASN A 48 21.36 5.65 1.36
N LYS A 49 20.27 6.14 0.73
CA LYS A 49 20.16 7.50 0.19
C LYS A 49 19.31 8.46 1.01
N LEU A 50 18.78 8.03 2.15
CA LEU A 50 18.00 8.88 3.05
C LEU A 50 18.87 9.62 4.07
N LEU A 51 20.11 9.93 3.69
CA LEU A 51 21.03 10.73 4.49
C LEU A 51 20.36 12.07 4.84
N ASP A 52 20.49 12.49 6.10
CA ASP A 52 19.95 13.77 6.64
C ASP A 52 18.42 13.94 6.57
N THR A 53 17.67 12.85 6.43
CA THR A 53 16.21 12.85 6.55
C THR A 53 15.79 12.39 7.94
N LYS A 54 14.93 13.16 8.59
CA LYS A 54 14.35 12.74 9.87
C LYS A 54 13.31 11.65 9.64
N LEU A 55 13.59 10.44 10.06
CA LEU A 55 12.64 9.33 10.04
C LEU A 55 11.83 9.34 11.34
N ILE A 56 10.50 9.44 11.22
CA ILE A 56 9.58 9.48 12.36
C ILE A 56 8.63 8.28 12.26
N ILE A 57 8.78 7.34 13.20
CA ILE A 57 7.86 6.21 13.30
C ILE A 57 6.61 6.69 14.03
N GLY A 58 5.48 6.72 13.34
CA GLY A 58 4.23 7.17 13.94
C GLY A 58 3.04 7.07 13.00
N GLU A 59 1.86 7.02 13.59
CA GLU A 59 0.58 7.06 12.90
C GLU A 59 -0.01 8.45 13.03
N SER A 60 -0.12 9.18 11.91
CA SER A 60 -0.84 10.45 11.89
C SER A 60 -2.33 10.19 12.11
N VAL A 61 -2.94 10.89 13.04
CA VAL A 61 -4.36 10.80 13.37
C VAL A 61 -5.13 12.04 12.96
N LEU A 62 -4.45 13.17 12.88
CA LEU A 62 -5.04 14.44 12.48
C LEU A 62 -3.97 15.35 11.88
N SER A 63 -4.36 16.18 10.93
CA SER A 63 -3.55 17.30 10.48
C SER A 63 -4.35 18.59 10.55
N SER A 64 -3.67 19.70 10.77
CA SER A 64 -4.22 21.04 10.76
C SER A 64 -3.28 22.01 10.05
N TYR A 65 -3.85 23.08 9.51
CA TYR A 65 -3.10 24.17 8.89
C TYR A 65 -3.35 25.45 9.67
N ASN A 66 -2.30 26.07 10.15
CA ASN A 66 -2.39 27.28 10.95
C ASN A 66 -1.20 28.22 10.68
N HIS A 67 -1.48 29.48 10.37
CA HIS A 67 -0.47 30.52 10.13
C HIS A 67 0.69 30.12 9.20
N GLY A 68 0.38 29.43 8.09
CA GLY A 68 1.37 28.98 7.12
C GLY A 68 2.12 27.70 7.49
N ALA A 69 1.81 27.09 8.61
CA ALA A 69 2.38 25.81 9.03
C ALA A 69 1.36 24.68 9.05
N ILE A 70 1.82 23.50 8.70
CA ILE A 70 1.05 22.24 8.79
C ILE A 70 1.52 21.52 10.04
N ILE A 71 0.57 21.07 10.85
CA ILE A 71 0.81 20.32 12.07
C ILE A 71 0.21 18.94 11.91
N LEU A 72 1.03 17.89 11.95
CA LEU A 72 0.58 16.52 12.08
C LEU A 72 0.59 16.12 13.54
N SER A 73 -0.56 15.66 14.04
CA SER A 73 -0.68 15.04 15.37
C SER A 73 -0.55 13.53 15.21
N LEU A 74 0.39 12.92 15.91
CA LEU A 74 0.59 11.49 15.90
C LEU A 74 -0.20 10.81 17.04
N LYS A 75 -0.41 9.52 16.92
CA LYS A 75 -1.19 8.72 17.88
C LYS A 75 -0.59 8.72 19.29
N ASP A 76 0.72 8.87 19.40
CA ASP A 76 1.45 9.02 20.67
C ASP A 76 1.41 10.46 21.24
N ARG A 77 0.59 11.35 20.64
CA ARG A 77 0.43 12.77 20.95
C ARG A 77 1.64 13.65 20.59
N SER A 78 2.67 13.12 19.94
CA SER A 78 3.74 13.94 19.41
C SER A 78 3.25 14.75 18.19
N LEU A 79 3.91 15.87 17.93
CA LEU A 79 3.58 16.78 16.83
C LEU A 79 4.75 16.87 15.87
N VAL A 80 4.44 16.89 14.57
CA VAL A 80 5.41 17.17 13.50
C VAL A 80 4.94 18.41 12.77
N VAL A 81 5.80 19.44 12.71
CA VAL A 81 5.44 20.75 12.16
C VAL A 81 6.26 21.04 10.91
N GLY A 82 5.61 21.45 9.83
CA GLY A 82 6.29 21.78 8.58
C GLY A 82 5.57 22.79 7.72
N LYS A 83 6.27 23.31 6.70
CA LYS A 83 5.72 24.30 5.75
C LYS A 83 4.87 23.64 4.65
N ASN A 84 5.32 22.46 4.19
CA ASN A 84 4.64 21.69 3.14
C ASN A 84 4.37 20.25 3.61
N LEU A 85 3.27 19.67 3.17
CA LEU A 85 2.92 18.27 3.40
C LEU A 85 2.77 17.56 2.06
N VAL A 86 3.43 16.42 1.89
CA VAL A 86 3.20 15.52 0.76
C VAL A 86 2.59 14.23 1.30
N ILE A 87 1.37 13.93 0.87
CA ILE A 87 0.65 12.72 1.22
C ILE A 87 1.08 11.61 0.26
N ALA A 88 1.75 10.60 0.77
CA ALA A 88 2.25 9.44 0.03
C ALA A 88 1.85 8.12 0.74
N THR A 89 0.69 8.12 1.36
CA THR A 89 0.16 7.02 2.17
C THR A 89 -0.18 5.76 1.36
N GLY A 90 -0.30 5.91 0.04
CA GLY A 90 -0.61 4.82 -0.86
C GLY A 90 -2.04 4.33 -0.74
N GLY A 91 -2.24 3.02 -0.78
CA GLY A 91 -3.54 2.40 -0.62
C GLY A 91 -3.52 1.31 0.46
N ARG A 92 -4.68 1.03 1.00
CA ARG A 92 -4.95 -0.09 1.91
C ARG A 92 -5.63 -1.23 1.17
N PRO A 93 -5.36 -2.49 1.51
CA PRO A 93 -6.02 -3.61 0.87
C PRO A 93 -7.52 -3.60 1.15
N ILE A 94 -8.32 -4.03 0.18
CA ILE A 94 -9.71 -4.37 0.39
C ILE A 94 -9.74 -5.63 1.27
N LYS A 95 -10.35 -5.49 2.45
CA LYS A 95 -10.43 -6.58 3.42
C LYS A 95 -11.72 -7.38 3.21
N ILE A 96 -11.60 -8.69 3.33
CA ILE A 96 -12.77 -9.58 3.40
C ILE A 96 -13.36 -9.59 4.82
N ALA A 97 -14.64 -9.91 4.92
CA ALA A 97 -15.32 -9.99 6.21
C ALA A 97 -14.70 -11.09 7.08
N LYS A 98 -14.25 -10.74 8.29
CA LYS A 98 -13.57 -11.66 9.21
C LYS A 98 -14.47 -12.86 9.63
N ASP A 99 -15.78 -12.66 9.63
CA ASP A 99 -16.72 -13.69 10.08
C ASP A 99 -16.78 -14.91 9.15
N THR A 100 -16.46 -14.72 7.88
CA THR A 100 -16.38 -15.77 6.88
C THR A 100 -15.11 -16.63 7.01
N PHE A 101 -14.08 -16.09 7.66
CA PHE A 101 -12.72 -16.65 7.69
C PHE A 101 -12.20 -16.80 9.13
N LYS A 102 -12.95 -17.53 9.96
CA LYS A 102 -12.56 -17.79 11.35
C LYS A 102 -11.32 -18.68 11.38
N ASN A 103 -10.34 -18.28 12.21
CA ASN A 103 -9.15 -19.07 12.55
C ASN A 103 -8.10 -19.26 11.45
N ILE A 104 -8.04 -18.39 10.46
CA ILE A 104 -6.97 -18.39 9.46
C ILE A 104 -6.19 -17.07 9.49
N ASP A 105 -4.90 -17.14 9.28
CA ASP A 105 -4.07 -15.96 9.00
C ASP A 105 -4.28 -15.54 7.55
N ILE A 106 -5.10 -14.50 7.35
CA ILE A 106 -5.33 -13.91 6.05
C ILE A 106 -4.23 -12.88 5.80
N CYS A 107 -3.46 -13.12 4.76
CA CYS A 107 -2.45 -12.20 4.27
C CYS A 107 -3.03 -11.32 3.15
N TYR A 108 -2.61 -10.07 3.09
CA TYR A 108 -2.95 -9.15 2.00
C TYR A 108 -1.74 -8.83 1.12
N LYS A 109 -0.59 -9.43 1.43
CA LYS A 109 0.65 -9.42 0.66
C LYS A 109 1.41 -10.72 0.86
N PRO A 110 2.13 -11.22 -0.15
CA PRO A 110 2.99 -12.41 -0.01
C PRO A 110 4.05 -12.27 1.09
N SER A 111 4.52 -11.05 1.37
CA SER A 111 5.52 -10.77 2.39
C SER A 111 5.01 -10.91 3.83
N GLU A 112 3.71 -11.00 4.05
CA GLU A 112 3.08 -11.23 5.37
C GLU A 112 3.05 -12.71 5.75
N ILE A 113 3.35 -13.62 4.81
CA ILE A 113 3.37 -15.06 5.07
C ILE A 113 4.59 -15.41 5.92
N THR A 114 4.34 -15.92 7.11
CA THR A 114 5.38 -16.31 8.09
C THR A 114 5.69 -17.80 8.11
N ILE A 115 4.85 -18.61 7.48
CA ILE A 115 5.00 -20.08 7.45
C ILE A 115 6.06 -20.54 6.44
N ASN A 116 6.67 -21.71 6.71
CA ASN A 116 7.56 -22.35 5.76
C ASN A 116 6.74 -22.92 4.58
N PRO A 117 6.98 -22.44 3.33
CA PRO A 117 6.19 -22.82 2.16
C PRO A 117 6.52 -24.21 1.57
N LYS A 118 7.61 -24.86 2.01
CA LYS A 118 8.08 -26.12 1.39
C LYS A 118 6.98 -27.17 1.30
N ASN A 119 6.76 -27.66 0.09
CA ASN A 119 5.81 -28.74 -0.25
C ASN A 119 4.33 -28.48 0.11
N LYS A 120 3.96 -27.22 0.32
CA LYS A 120 2.59 -26.83 0.68
C LYS A 120 1.96 -26.00 -0.44
N PRO A 121 0.62 -26.08 -0.60
CA PRO A 121 -0.09 -25.20 -1.51
C PRO A 121 -0.41 -23.85 -0.87
N ALA A 122 -0.60 -22.84 -1.71
CA ALA A 122 -1.13 -21.54 -1.34
C ALA A 122 -2.34 -21.18 -2.19
N VAL A 123 -3.20 -20.30 -1.69
CA VAL A 123 -4.33 -19.72 -2.42
C VAL A 123 -4.14 -18.22 -2.53
N VAL A 124 -4.39 -17.69 -3.72
CA VAL A 124 -4.55 -16.26 -3.98
C VAL A 124 -6.00 -16.03 -4.41
N TYR A 125 -6.66 -15.05 -3.82
CA TYR A 125 -8.04 -14.71 -4.14
C TYR A 125 -8.12 -13.29 -4.70
N GLY A 126 -8.51 -13.15 -5.97
CA GLY A 126 -8.67 -11.86 -6.65
C GLY A 126 -8.63 -11.95 -8.17
N ASP A 127 -9.03 -10.88 -8.85
CA ASP A 127 -9.43 -10.86 -10.26
C ASP A 127 -8.46 -10.11 -11.19
N GLY A 128 -7.55 -9.32 -10.66
CA GLY A 128 -6.75 -8.37 -11.45
C GLY A 128 -5.23 -8.59 -11.38
N GLU A 129 -4.49 -7.63 -11.91
CA GLU A 129 -3.01 -7.65 -11.99
C GLU A 129 -2.32 -7.94 -10.65
N LEU A 130 -2.90 -7.44 -9.54
CA LEU A 130 -2.36 -7.66 -8.21
C LEU A 130 -2.40 -9.15 -7.85
N ALA A 131 -3.52 -9.82 -8.12
CA ALA A 131 -3.70 -11.24 -7.85
C ALA A 131 -2.74 -12.08 -8.70
N VAL A 132 -2.63 -11.78 -9.99
CA VAL A 132 -1.68 -12.45 -10.90
C VAL A 132 -0.24 -12.25 -10.42
N SER A 133 0.13 -11.04 -10.04
CA SER A 133 1.48 -10.74 -9.54
C SER A 133 1.81 -11.51 -8.27
N TYR A 134 0.86 -11.60 -7.34
CA TYR A 134 1.03 -12.37 -6.10
C TYR A 134 1.09 -13.88 -6.36
N ALA A 135 0.26 -14.41 -7.27
CA ALA A 135 0.34 -15.80 -7.65
C ALA A 135 1.70 -16.17 -8.25
N LEU A 136 2.25 -15.34 -9.14
CA LEU A 136 3.58 -15.50 -9.72
C LEU A 136 4.72 -15.40 -8.67
N GLU A 137 4.57 -14.54 -7.67
CA GLU A 137 5.54 -14.44 -6.57
C GLU A 137 5.51 -15.70 -5.69
N LEU A 138 4.30 -16.17 -5.33
CA LEU A 138 4.13 -17.35 -4.50
C LEU A 138 4.56 -18.64 -5.20
N ALA A 139 4.37 -18.74 -6.52
CA ALA A 139 4.77 -19.90 -7.30
C ALA A 139 6.28 -20.20 -7.23
N LYS A 140 7.10 -19.21 -6.89
CA LYS A 140 8.54 -19.38 -6.66
C LYS A 140 8.88 -20.11 -5.36
N LYS A 141 7.92 -20.21 -4.42
CA LYS A 141 8.15 -20.71 -3.07
C LYS A 141 7.26 -21.88 -2.70
N PHE A 142 6.03 -21.91 -3.23
CA PHE A 142 5.01 -22.90 -2.91
C PHE A 142 4.96 -24.01 -3.97
N LYS A 143 4.59 -25.21 -3.55
CA LYS A 143 4.47 -26.37 -4.46
C LYS A 143 3.43 -26.12 -5.55
N TYR A 144 2.27 -25.62 -5.16
CA TYR A 144 1.15 -25.22 -6.03
C TYR A 144 0.56 -23.92 -5.53
N VAL A 145 0.06 -23.12 -6.45
CA VAL A 145 -0.70 -21.90 -6.16
C VAL A 145 -2.04 -21.99 -6.88
N TYR A 146 -3.12 -21.92 -6.14
CA TYR A 146 -4.46 -21.81 -6.69
C TYR A 146 -4.82 -20.33 -6.76
N LEU A 147 -5.09 -19.81 -7.97
CA LEU A 147 -5.57 -18.46 -8.19
C LEU A 147 -7.09 -18.53 -8.37
N CYS A 148 -7.83 -18.23 -7.32
CA CYS A 148 -9.30 -18.17 -7.33
C CYS A 148 -9.74 -16.78 -7.78
N SER A 149 -10.61 -16.70 -8.79
CA SER A 149 -11.14 -15.43 -9.30
C SER A 149 -12.67 -15.49 -9.49
N SER A 150 -13.34 -14.37 -9.21
CA SER A 150 -14.79 -14.24 -9.42
C SER A 150 -15.15 -14.08 -10.90
N VAL A 151 -14.17 -13.85 -11.75
CA VAL A 151 -14.34 -13.63 -13.19
C VAL A 151 -13.74 -14.77 -14.01
N PHE A 152 -14.28 -14.99 -15.20
CA PHE A 152 -13.70 -15.95 -16.14
C PHE A 152 -12.36 -15.47 -16.70
N LYS A 153 -12.28 -14.20 -17.05
CA LYS A 153 -11.07 -13.57 -17.62
C LYS A 153 -10.49 -12.56 -16.66
N LEU A 154 -9.26 -12.79 -16.25
CA LEU A 154 -8.52 -11.88 -15.37
C LEU A 154 -8.29 -10.51 -16.01
N ASP A 155 -8.53 -9.43 -15.25
CA ASP A 155 -8.25 -8.05 -15.66
C ASP A 155 -6.76 -7.75 -15.44
N CYS A 156 -5.97 -8.10 -16.45
CA CYS A 156 -4.52 -7.96 -16.35
C CYS A 156 -3.89 -7.82 -17.75
N ASN A 157 -2.74 -7.18 -17.82
CA ASN A 157 -2.03 -6.99 -19.08
C ASN A 157 -1.52 -8.32 -19.66
N SER A 158 -1.38 -8.35 -20.99
CA SER A 158 -1.00 -9.57 -21.73
C SER A 158 0.35 -10.16 -21.30
N LYS A 159 1.31 -9.33 -20.88
CA LYS A 159 2.63 -9.77 -20.42
C LYS A 159 2.55 -10.59 -19.14
N LEU A 160 1.71 -10.18 -18.18
CA LEU A 160 1.46 -10.92 -16.95
C LEU A 160 0.64 -12.18 -17.21
N LEU A 161 -0.39 -12.12 -18.07
CA LEU A 161 -1.15 -13.30 -18.46
C LEU A 161 -0.28 -14.37 -19.11
N ASN A 162 0.62 -13.97 -20.03
CA ASN A 162 1.56 -14.90 -20.64
C ASN A 162 2.50 -15.54 -19.61
N LYS A 163 2.96 -14.80 -18.61
CA LYS A 163 3.77 -15.36 -17.52
C LYS A 163 2.96 -16.34 -16.67
N LEU A 164 1.72 -15.99 -16.34
CA LEU A 164 0.81 -16.85 -15.59
C LEU A 164 0.62 -18.20 -16.30
N ASN A 165 0.26 -18.17 -17.60
CA ASN A 165 -0.01 -19.35 -18.40
C ASN A 165 1.23 -20.25 -18.61
N ASN A 166 2.42 -19.68 -18.53
CA ASN A 166 3.70 -20.42 -18.63
C ASN A 166 4.25 -20.86 -17.29
N THR A 167 3.51 -20.68 -16.18
CA THR A 167 3.96 -21.09 -14.83
C THR A 167 3.21 -22.36 -14.42
N ALA A 168 3.87 -23.49 -14.57
CA ALA A 168 3.27 -24.83 -14.48
C ALA A 168 2.65 -25.18 -13.11
N ASN A 169 3.07 -24.52 -12.04
CA ASN A 169 2.56 -24.79 -10.69
C ASN A 169 1.52 -23.76 -10.22
N ILE A 170 0.92 -22.99 -11.15
CA ILE A 170 -0.26 -22.16 -10.88
C ILE A 170 -1.48 -22.79 -11.54
N VAL A 171 -2.55 -22.96 -10.77
CA VAL A 171 -3.86 -23.41 -11.25
C VAL A 171 -4.82 -22.24 -11.12
N HIS A 172 -5.33 -21.72 -12.23
CA HIS A 172 -6.37 -20.70 -12.23
C HIS A 172 -7.74 -21.37 -12.11
N LEU A 173 -8.50 -20.96 -11.10
CA LEU A 173 -9.87 -21.38 -10.83
C LEU A 173 -10.78 -20.16 -11.09
N PRO A 174 -11.36 -20.03 -12.29
CA PRO A 174 -12.22 -18.91 -12.65
C PRO A 174 -13.65 -19.10 -12.13
N ASN A 175 -14.42 -18.00 -12.09
CA ASN A 175 -15.83 -17.98 -11.73
C ASN A 175 -16.12 -18.66 -10.38
N CYS A 176 -15.29 -18.41 -9.37
CA CYS A 176 -15.50 -18.99 -8.05
C CYS A 176 -15.33 -17.96 -6.95
N HIS A 177 -16.12 -18.12 -5.90
CA HIS A 177 -16.04 -17.32 -4.69
C HIS A 177 -15.69 -18.20 -3.49
N ILE A 178 -14.85 -17.67 -2.60
CA ILE A 178 -14.56 -18.33 -1.33
C ILE A 178 -15.72 -18.06 -0.38
N VAL A 179 -16.44 -19.11 0.00
CA VAL A 179 -17.62 -19.02 0.89
C VAL A 179 -17.31 -19.33 2.34
N SER A 180 -16.31 -20.17 2.59
CA SER A 180 -15.88 -20.44 3.97
C SER A 180 -14.41 -20.83 4.03
N CYS A 181 -13.85 -20.70 5.22
CA CYS A 181 -12.52 -21.18 5.50
C CYS A 181 -12.45 -21.75 6.93
N LYS A 182 -11.88 -22.91 7.07
CA LYS A 182 -11.71 -23.62 8.34
C LYS A 182 -10.25 -24.02 8.51
N ASN A 183 -9.71 -23.91 9.73
CA ASN A 183 -8.43 -24.53 10.04
C ASN A 183 -8.63 -26.01 10.33
N ASP A 184 -7.87 -26.83 9.64
CA ASP A 184 -7.66 -28.20 10.04
C ASP A 184 -6.61 -28.23 11.17
N LYS A 185 -7.06 -28.59 12.37
CA LYS A 185 -6.22 -28.57 13.58
C LYS A 185 -5.07 -29.59 13.50
N ASP A 186 -5.27 -30.67 12.77
CA ASP A 186 -4.31 -31.78 12.72
C ASP A 186 -3.25 -31.58 11.65
N SER A 187 -3.60 -31.02 10.48
CA SER A 187 -2.69 -30.86 9.35
C SER A 187 -1.97 -29.51 9.31
N LYS A 188 -2.34 -28.54 10.13
CA LYS A 188 -1.91 -27.13 10.04
C LYS A 188 -2.16 -26.52 8.65
N LEU A 189 -3.17 -27.01 7.95
CA LEU A 189 -3.65 -26.48 6.68
C LEU A 189 -5.01 -25.83 6.91
N ALA A 190 -5.31 -24.88 6.07
CA ALA A 190 -6.66 -24.34 5.97
C ALA A 190 -7.43 -25.09 4.89
N GLU A 191 -8.69 -25.31 5.13
CA GLU A 191 -9.65 -25.84 4.18
C GLU A 191 -10.54 -24.70 3.71
N ILE A 192 -10.39 -24.35 2.44
CA ILE A 192 -11.14 -23.27 1.78
C ILE A 192 -12.22 -23.92 0.93
N THR A 193 -13.49 -23.57 1.20
CA THR A 193 -14.63 -24.04 0.41
C THR A 193 -15.03 -22.95 -0.59
N LEU A 194 -15.19 -23.34 -1.85
CA LEU A 194 -15.68 -22.48 -2.92
C LEU A 194 -17.20 -22.61 -3.07
N ASP A 195 -17.85 -21.64 -3.69
CA ASP A 195 -19.27 -21.67 -4.03
C ASP A 195 -19.62 -22.79 -5.04
N THR A 196 -18.63 -23.30 -5.77
CA THR A 196 -18.72 -24.53 -6.58
C THR A 196 -18.74 -25.81 -5.76
N TYR A 197 -18.75 -25.73 -4.43
CA TYR A 197 -18.64 -26.87 -3.47
C TYR A 197 -17.28 -27.57 -3.48
N GLU A 198 -16.32 -27.12 -4.26
CA GLU A 198 -14.95 -27.62 -4.23
C GLU A 198 -14.23 -27.14 -2.96
N THR A 199 -13.37 -28.00 -2.45
CA THR A 199 -12.58 -27.70 -1.26
C THR A 199 -11.09 -27.76 -1.58
N ILE A 200 -10.36 -26.69 -1.19
CA ILE A 200 -8.92 -26.57 -1.40
C ILE A 200 -8.24 -26.54 -0.02
N ARG A 201 -7.27 -27.43 0.18
CA ARG A 201 -6.39 -27.36 1.36
C ARG A 201 -5.16 -26.53 1.05
N CYS A 202 -4.88 -25.51 1.85
CA CYS A 202 -3.74 -24.63 1.68
C CYS A 202 -3.09 -24.26 3.02
N SER A 203 -1.85 -23.83 2.95
CA SER A 203 -1.12 -23.35 4.12
C SER A 203 -1.08 -21.80 4.21
N ALA A 204 -1.47 -21.11 3.14
CA ALA A 204 -1.55 -19.65 3.10
C ALA A 204 -2.69 -19.21 2.20
N LEU A 205 -3.42 -18.19 2.64
CA LEU A 205 -4.42 -17.46 1.86
C LEU A 205 -3.98 -16.00 1.71
N VAL A 206 -3.79 -15.55 0.48
CA VAL A 206 -3.51 -14.16 0.16
C VAL A 206 -4.69 -13.55 -0.57
N VAL A 207 -5.27 -12.50 0.02
CA VAL A 207 -6.41 -11.79 -0.55
C VAL A 207 -5.91 -10.59 -1.35
N ALA A 208 -6.24 -10.57 -2.64
CA ALA A 208 -5.79 -9.59 -3.62
C ALA A 208 -6.97 -8.98 -4.40
N LEU A 209 -8.04 -8.62 -3.68
CA LEU A 209 -9.26 -8.01 -4.24
C LEU A 209 -9.11 -6.54 -4.65
N GLY A 210 -7.89 -6.03 -4.66
CA GLY A 210 -7.60 -4.64 -4.97
C GLY A 210 -7.23 -3.82 -3.74
N ARG A 211 -7.05 -2.52 -3.96
CA ARG A 211 -6.63 -1.57 -2.95
C ARG A 211 -7.52 -0.33 -3.01
N LEU A 212 -7.88 0.19 -1.85
CA LEU A 212 -8.55 1.48 -1.71
C LEU A 212 -7.51 2.56 -1.38
N PRO A 213 -7.64 3.77 -1.92
CA PRO A 213 -6.75 4.87 -1.56
C PRO A 213 -6.79 5.10 -0.04
N ASP A 214 -5.65 5.42 0.54
CA ASP A 214 -5.55 5.70 1.97
C ASP A 214 -5.28 7.20 2.19
N ALA A 215 -6.30 7.91 2.65
CA ALA A 215 -6.23 9.30 3.06
C ALA A 215 -6.30 9.44 4.60
N SER A 216 -6.15 8.35 5.34
CA SER A 216 -6.18 8.35 6.80
C SER A 216 -5.04 9.18 7.38
N GLY A 217 -5.27 9.82 8.51
CA GLY A 217 -4.28 10.67 9.19
C GLY A 217 -4.16 12.09 8.60
N VAL A 218 -4.99 12.44 7.61
CA VAL A 218 -5.13 13.80 7.10
C VAL A 218 -6.54 14.29 7.41
N GLY A 219 -6.66 15.48 8.00
CA GLY A 219 -7.96 16.02 8.38
C GLY A 219 -8.86 16.26 7.15
N ALA A 220 -10.14 15.91 7.26
CA ALA A 220 -11.12 16.07 6.18
C ALA A 220 -11.29 17.52 5.69
N ARG A 221 -10.88 18.51 6.50
CA ARG A 221 -10.86 19.92 6.12
C ARG A 221 -9.61 20.34 5.33
N MET A 222 -8.65 19.44 5.18
CA MET A 222 -7.37 19.70 4.52
C MET A 222 -7.32 19.19 3.07
N ILE A 223 -8.16 18.19 2.77
CA ILE A 223 -8.19 17.51 1.47
C ILE A 223 -9.64 17.25 1.04
N GLU A 224 -9.86 17.20 -0.25
CA GLU A 224 -11.10 16.74 -0.87
C GLU A 224 -10.89 15.37 -1.52
N LEU A 225 -11.88 14.50 -1.35
CA LEU A 225 -11.87 13.16 -1.96
C LEU A 225 -12.89 13.11 -3.11
N ASP A 226 -12.57 12.33 -4.14
CA ASP A 226 -13.53 12.00 -5.19
C ASP A 226 -14.49 10.87 -4.76
N GLN A 227 -15.35 10.44 -5.69
CA GLN A 227 -16.36 9.41 -5.43
C GLN A 227 -15.74 8.06 -5.03
N ASP A 228 -14.54 7.74 -5.54
CA ASP A 228 -13.80 6.51 -5.26
C ASP A 228 -12.79 6.67 -4.12
N LYS A 229 -12.87 7.78 -3.38
CA LYS A 229 -12.04 8.10 -2.21
C LYS A 229 -10.58 8.46 -2.52
N TYR A 230 -10.23 8.73 -3.78
CA TYR A 230 -8.93 9.31 -4.12
C TYR A 230 -8.85 10.79 -3.74
N ILE A 231 -7.66 11.23 -3.34
CA ILE A 231 -7.41 12.65 -3.05
C ILE A 231 -7.46 13.43 -4.36
N LYS A 232 -8.33 14.44 -4.43
CA LYS A 232 -8.39 15.36 -5.56
C LYS A 232 -7.16 16.27 -5.58
N ILE A 233 -6.53 16.38 -6.74
CA ILE A 233 -5.33 17.19 -6.97
C ILE A 233 -5.44 17.95 -8.29
N ASN A 234 -4.71 19.06 -8.38
CA ASN A 234 -4.51 19.80 -9.63
C ASN A 234 -3.31 19.23 -10.43
N SER A 235 -2.94 19.89 -11.54
CA SER A 235 -1.81 19.50 -12.39
C SER A 235 -0.44 19.55 -11.71
N LEU A 236 -0.32 20.29 -10.59
CA LEU A 236 0.88 20.39 -9.76
C LEU A 236 0.84 19.41 -8.58
N HIS A 237 -0.14 18.52 -8.55
CA HIS A 237 -0.39 17.59 -7.43
C HIS A 237 -0.71 18.27 -6.09
N GLN A 238 -1.08 19.53 -6.09
CA GLN A 238 -1.60 20.23 -4.90
C GLN A 238 -3.05 19.79 -4.63
N THR A 239 -3.42 19.71 -3.35
CA THR A 239 -4.80 19.51 -2.96
C THR A 239 -5.63 20.76 -3.22
N THR A 240 -6.94 20.57 -3.37
CA THR A 240 -7.85 21.67 -3.74
C THR A 240 -8.12 22.65 -2.61
N ILE A 241 -7.89 22.27 -1.35
CA ILE A 241 -8.23 23.08 -0.18
C ILE A 241 -7.03 23.88 0.33
N VAL A 242 -5.85 23.24 0.49
CA VAL A 242 -4.66 23.87 1.06
C VAL A 242 -3.49 23.80 0.07
N PRO A 243 -3.03 24.92 -0.47
CA PRO A 243 -1.98 24.94 -1.50
C PRO A 243 -0.62 24.34 -1.07
N ALA A 244 -0.35 24.33 0.24
CA ALA A 244 0.88 23.73 0.80
C ALA A 244 0.79 22.20 0.98
N ILE A 245 -0.31 21.57 0.56
CA ILE A 245 -0.52 20.13 0.65
C ILE A 245 -0.56 19.53 -0.75
N TYR A 246 0.21 18.47 -0.92
CA TYR A 246 0.36 17.70 -2.16
C TYR A 246 0.00 16.24 -1.90
N ALA A 247 -0.35 15.51 -2.96
CA ALA A 247 -0.56 14.07 -2.87
C ALA A 247 0.04 13.35 -4.08
N ILE A 248 0.67 12.19 -3.85
CA ILE A 248 1.32 11.35 -4.86
C ILE A 248 1.07 9.87 -4.60
N GLY A 249 1.18 9.07 -5.64
CA GLY A 249 1.05 7.61 -5.55
C GLY A 249 -0.39 7.13 -5.51
N GLU A 250 -0.62 5.92 -4.99
CA GLU A 250 -1.92 5.24 -5.01
C GLU A 250 -3.05 5.96 -4.24
N CYS A 251 -2.75 6.96 -3.41
CA CYS A 251 -3.79 7.77 -2.79
C CYS A 251 -4.44 8.77 -3.75
N THR A 252 -3.91 8.90 -4.97
CA THR A 252 -4.44 9.73 -6.08
C THR A 252 -4.73 8.86 -7.30
N ARG A 253 -5.54 9.38 -8.24
CA ARG A 253 -5.75 8.71 -9.55
C ARG A 253 -4.54 8.80 -10.47
N HIS A 254 -3.57 9.64 -10.14
CA HIS A 254 -2.40 9.95 -10.98
C HIS A 254 -1.13 9.38 -10.36
N ASN A 255 -0.97 8.07 -10.44
CA ASN A 255 0.22 7.39 -9.92
C ASN A 255 1.28 7.22 -11.01
N THR A 256 2.13 8.23 -11.21
CA THR A 256 3.21 8.18 -12.20
C THR A 256 4.53 8.68 -11.61
N LYS A 257 5.66 8.22 -12.17
CA LYS A 257 6.99 8.77 -11.84
C LYS A 257 7.07 10.28 -12.10
N ARG A 258 6.33 10.77 -13.09
CA ARG A 258 6.21 12.21 -13.42
C ARG A 258 5.62 12.99 -12.25
N SER A 259 4.68 12.42 -11.49
CA SER A 259 4.08 13.05 -10.30
C SER A 259 5.13 13.45 -9.26
N ILE A 260 6.09 12.56 -9.01
CA ILE A 260 7.17 12.79 -8.04
C ILE A 260 8.04 13.96 -8.48
N THR A 261 8.42 14.00 -9.77
CA THR A 261 9.23 15.09 -10.34
C THR A 261 8.51 16.43 -10.29
N THR A 262 7.20 16.43 -10.63
CA THR A 262 6.37 17.65 -10.61
C THR A 262 6.31 18.24 -9.20
N VAL A 263 5.99 17.42 -8.19
CA VAL A 263 5.92 17.86 -6.79
C VAL A 263 7.27 18.36 -6.30
N CYS A 264 8.35 17.61 -6.56
CA CYS A 264 9.69 18.01 -6.16
C CYS A 264 10.08 19.37 -6.72
N ASN A 265 9.88 19.59 -8.02
CA ASN A 265 10.22 20.84 -8.67
C ASN A 265 9.39 22.00 -8.14
N HIS A 266 8.09 21.81 -7.99
CA HIS A 266 7.20 22.86 -7.52
C HIS A 266 7.52 23.30 -6.08
N ILE A 267 7.74 22.35 -5.16
CA ILE A 267 8.08 22.67 -3.77
C ILE A 267 9.45 23.38 -3.67
N LEU A 268 10.40 22.99 -4.52
CA LEU A 268 11.74 23.61 -4.54
C LEU A 268 11.82 24.91 -5.37
N GLY A 269 10.68 25.39 -5.93
CA GLY A 269 10.64 26.61 -6.74
C GLY A 269 11.39 26.50 -8.08
N ARG A 270 11.38 25.35 -8.72
CA ARG A 270 12.10 25.03 -9.96
C ARG A 270 11.16 24.67 -11.11
#